data_d2c430dd83140b09cb31cf23829a2e60
#
_entry.id   d2c430dd83140b09cb31cf23829a2e60
#
_cell.length_a   1.000
_cell.length_b   1.000
_cell.length_c   1.000
_cell.angle_alpha   90.00
_cell.angle_beta   90.00
_cell.angle_gamma   90.00
#
_symmetry.space_group_name_H-M   'P 1'
#
loop_
_entity.id
_entity.type
_entity.pdbx_description
1 polymer ?
#
loop_
_entity_poly.entity_id
_entity_poly.type
_entity_poly.pdbx_seq_one_letter_code
_entity_poly.pdbx_strand_id
1 'polypeptide(L)'
;MQLQTSYSNIRGVCHNPDPAKSPEQVELELSCAERLQINSVRFWLQQEKWEADPNGYFDLVEDFIHRCYAHGISSMPIFWNGNPIAEFKEPTEDDWKRMEEFAAAAIERFGDDPAILMWDVMNEPYCNDYIRKCPDPALVPERMENLKRMVRRMCDIVRRLDPDGVLTVGHEFIWHNESTVDLVDVISFHDYLKTRAEIEAVYQQAEELSAKTGKPLLNTETGCIGRSNPYDVELEICQQHQVGWYLFDLVAEGFWGDIHGIIYPDGTIRDPAIIAAMFGFFRKRTGGRILPNPNKEGYAYQAIKAVEDVLSVEETALFLSKVKTSDDILEAAERCVNILEANELVPMWDLPSARIEEWRAQPEAERDLHAIKQFAYDMAKRLKEHCLIL
;
A
#
# COMPACT_ATOMS: atom_id res chain seq x y z
N MET A 1 -12.25 -12.54 8.07
CA MET A 1 -12.21 -11.16 7.50
C MET A 1 -13.28 -10.29 8.13
N GLN A 2 -13.10 -8.96 8.18
CA GLN A 2 -14.10 -8.02 8.70
C GLN A 2 -14.17 -6.78 7.80
N LEU A 3 -15.35 -6.47 7.27
CA LEU A 3 -15.57 -5.26 6.49
C LEU A 3 -15.35 -4.01 7.36
N GLN A 4 -14.50 -3.11 6.89
CA GLN A 4 -14.20 -1.83 7.53
C GLN A 4 -14.99 -0.71 6.86
N THR A 5 -15.30 0.35 7.60
CA THR A 5 -15.96 1.54 7.06
C THR A 5 -15.00 2.41 6.23
N SER A 6 -13.70 2.24 6.40
CA SER A 6 -12.65 2.91 5.65
C SER A 6 -11.38 2.04 5.63
N TYR A 7 -10.64 2.12 4.55
CA TYR A 7 -9.33 1.49 4.36
C TYR A 7 -8.21 2.52 4.20
N SER A 8 -8.42 3.76 4.63
CA SER A 8 -7.44 4.86 4.51
C SER A 8 -6.14 4.62 5.27
N ASN A 9 -6.14 3.68 6.22
CA ASN A 9 -4.96 3.24 6.96
C ASN A 9 -4.09 2.23 6.20
N ILE A 10 -4.57 1.69 5.07
CA ILE A 10 -3.81 0.71 4.29
C ILE A 10 -2.68 1.42 3.54
N ARG A 11 -1.48 0.90 3.74
CA ARG A 11 -0.22 1.27 3.08
C ARG A 11 0.37 -0.02 2.53
N GLY A 12 -0.04 -0.38 1.33
CA GLY A 12 0.23 -1.70 0.77
C GLY A 12 1.31 -1.70 -0.30
N VAL A 13 1.75 -2.90 -0.61
CA VAL A 13 2.55 -3.21 -1.80
C VAL A 13 2.05 -4.47 -2.48
N CYS A 14 2.29 -4.59 -3.79
CA CYS A 14 2.20 -5.87 -4.47
C CYS A 14 3.49 -6.65 -4.21
N HIS A 15 3.38 -7.92 -3.80
CA HIS A 15 4.54 -8.78 -3.55
C HIS A 15 4.11 -10.24 -3.52
N ASN A 16 4.69 -11.08 -4.38
CA ASN A 16 4.28 -12.47 -4.56
C ASN A 16 5.13 -13.45 -3.76
N PRO A 17 4.55 -14.55 -3.24
CA PRO A 17 5.32 -15.69 -2.81
C PRO A 17 6.11 -16.28 -3.97
N ASP A 18 7.41 -16.49 -3.78
CA ASP A 18 8.32 -17.03 -4.79
C ASP A 18 9.07 -18.25 -4.25
N PRO A 19 8.83 -19.46 -4.78
CA PRO A 19 9.51 -20.68 -4.34
C PRO A 19 11.02 -20.70 -4.64
N ALA A 20 11.50 -19.78 -5.49
CA ALA A 20 12.93 -19.66 -5.78
C ALA A 20 13.70 -18.85 -4.74
N LYS A 21 13.00 -18.08 -3.90
CA LYS A 21 13.63 -17.28 -2.83
C LYS A 21 13.91 -18.12 -1.60
N SER A 22 15.09 -17.90 -0.99
CA SER A 22 15.38 -18.50 0.30
C SER A 22 14.56 -17.86 1.43
N PRO A 23 14.33 -18.56 2.56
CA PRO A 23 13.65 -17.97 3.71
C PRO A 23 14.31 -16.68 4.21
N GLU A 24 15.64 -16.58 4.14
CA GLU A 24 16.40 -15.39 4.55
C GLU A 24 16.15 -14.22 3.59
N GLN A 25 15.96 -14.50 2.30
CA GLN A 25 15.63 -13.46 1.31
C GLN A 25 14.23 -12.93 1.53
N VAL A 26 13.25 -13.80 1.77
CA VAL A 26 11.87 -13.40 2.10
C VAL A 26 11.85 -12.56 3.37
N GLU A 27 12.57 -12.97 4.40
CA GLU A 27 12.68 -12.25 5.68
C GLU A 27 13.31 -10.86 5.50
N LEU A 28 14.35 -10.74 4.67
CA LEU A 28 14.95 -9.44 4.34
C LEU A 28 13.94 -8.50 3.68
N GLU A 29 13.19 -8.98 2.69
CA GLU A 29 12.20 -8.19 1.97
C GLU A 29 11.05 -7.75 2.89
N LEU A 30 10.53 -8.64 3.73
CA LEU A 30 9.47 -8.32 4.69
C LEU A 30 9.95 -7.37 5.80
N SER A 31 11.18 -7.54 6.29
CA SER A 31 11.79 -6.59 7.24
C SER A 31 11.95 -5.19 6.62
N CYS A 32 12.24 -5.11 5.31
CA CYS A 32 12.25 -3.84 4.59
C CYS A 32 10.84 -3.25 4.47
N ALA A 33 9.84 -4.07 4.13
CA ALA A 33 8.45 -3.63 4.05
C ALA A 33 7.96 -3.08 5.41
N GLU A 34 8.21 -3.79 6.50
CA GLU A 34 7.91 -3.34 7.86
C GLU A 34 8.59 -2.00 8.19
N ARG A 35 9.89 -1.87 7.91
CA ARG A 35 10.64 -0.62 8.09
C ARG A 35 10.04 0.55 7.30
N LEU A 36 9.45 0.28 6.13
CA LEU A 36 8.74 1.24 5.30
C LEU A 36 7.29 1.47 5.72
N GLN A 37 6.88 0.88 6.86
CA GLN A 37 5.51 0.95 7.40
C GLN A 37 4.45 0.42 6.43
N ILE A 38 4.81 -0.55 5.62
CA ILE A 38 3.86 -1.32 4.83
C ILE A 38 3.08 -2.22 5.79
N ASN A 39 1.76 -2.22 5.69
CA ASN A 39 0.87 -2.97 6.57
C ASN A 39 -0.06 -3.94 5.81
N SER A 40 0.09 -4.03 4.49
CA SER A 40 -0.66 -5.00 3.69
C SER A 40 0.12 -5.38 2.42
N VAL A 41 0.01 -6.65 2.01
CA VAL A 41 0.51 -7.15 0.73
C VAL A 41 -0.65 -7.64 -0.13
N ARG A 42 -0.60 -7.35 -1.43
CA ARG A 42 -1.50 -7.86 -2.46
C ARG A 42 -0.71 -8.77 -3.38
N PHE A 43 -1.20 -10.00 -3.63
CA PHE A 43 -0.47 -11.00 -4.42
C PHE A 43 -1.40 -11.93 -5.19
N TRP A 44 -0.86 -12.51 -6.26
CA TRP A 44 -1.62 -13.37 -7.17
C TRP A 44 -1.55 -14.83 -6.74
N LEU A 45 -2.70 -15.44 -6.52
CA LEU A 45 -2.83 -16.89 -6.48
C LEU A 45 -2.73 -17.45 -7.90
N GLN A 46 -2.05 -18.58 -8.04
CA GLN A 46 -1.76 -19.20 -9.35
C GLN A 46 -2.44 -20.55 -9.44
N GLN A 47 -3.63 -20.57 -10.06
CA GLN A 47 -4.43 -21.78 -10.23
C GLN A 47 -3.65 -22.93 -10.89
N GLU A 48 -2.84 -22.64 -11.93
CA GLU A 48 -2.04 -23.66 -12.62
C GLU A 48 -1.00 -24.31 -11.69
N LYS A 49 -0.39 -23.55 -10.78
CA LYS A 49 0.53 -24.11 -9.78
C LYS A 49 -0.19 -24.97 -8.76
N TRP A 50 -1.37 -24.50 -8.32
CA TRP A 50 -2.21 -25.30 -7.43
C TRP A 50 -2.65 -26.61 -8.10
N GLU A 51 -3.10 -26.60 -9.34
CA GLU A 51 -3.49 -27.80 -10.07
C GLU A 51 -2.33 -28.80 -10.24
N ALA A 52 -1.10 -28.31 -10.38
CA ALA A 52 0.10 -29.13 -10.50
C ALA A 52 0.53 -29.77 -9.16
N ASP A 53 0.45 -29.03 -8.07
CA ASP A 53 0.79 -29.46 -6.71
C ASP A 53 -0.06 -28.71 -5.68
N PRO A 54 -1.29 -29.15 -5.39
CA PRO A 54 -2.20 -28.45 -4.50
C PRO A 54 -1.66 -28.19 -3.10
N ASN A 55 -1.02 -29.17 -2.49
CA ASN A 55 -0.51 -29.05 -1.12
C ASN A 55 0.76 -28.21 -1.08
N GLY A 56 1.76 -28.53 -1.88
CA GLY A 56 3.03 -27.81 -1.87
C GLY A 56 2.88 -26.33 -2.23
N TYR A 57 1.98 -26.02 -3.18
CA TYR A 57 1.70 -24.63 -3.52
C TYR A 57 1.00 -23.87 -2.38
N PHE A 58 -0.02 -24.45 -1.75
CA PHE A 58 -0.71 -23.78 -0.65
C PHE A 58 0.13 -23.72 0.63
N ASP A 59 1.00 -24.70 0.90
CA ASP A 59 1.97 -24.61 1.98
C ASP A 59 2.93 -23.42 1.80
N LEU A 60 3.38 -23.16 0.57
CA LEU A 60 4.20 -21.98 0.22
C LEU A 60 3.42 -20.67 0.45
N VAL A 61 2.17 -20.60 0.01
CA VAL A 61 1.31 -19.42 0.17
C VAL A 61 1.02 -19.16 1.65
N GLU A 62 0.71 -20.20 2.42
CA GLU A 62 0.45 -20.09 3.86
C GLU A 62 1.68 -19.61 4.63
N ASP A 63 2.87 -20.17 4.35
CA ASP A 63 4.12 -19.72 4.97
C ASP A 63 4.37 -18.23 4.67
N PHE A 64 4.13 -17.81 3.43
CA PHE A 64 4.25 -16.40 3.06
C PHE A 64 3.25 -15.50 3.81
N ILE A 65 1.97 -15.88 3.89
CA ILE A 65 0.93 -15.16 4.63
C ILE A 65 1.31 -15.01 6.10
N HIS A 66 1.76 -16.10 6.73
CA HIS A 66 2.13 -16.10 8.14
C HIS A 66 3.40 -15.28 8.42
N ARG A 67 4.38 -15.29 7.51
CA ARG A 67 5.55 -14.40 7.61
C ARG A 67 5.14 -12.94 7.50
N CYS A 68 4.30 -12.59 6.52
CA CYS A 68 3.75 -11.22 6.40
C CYS A 68 3.07 -10.81 7.72
N TYR A 69 2.22 -11.68 8.26
CA TYR A 69 1.49 -11.39 9.50
C TYR A 69 2.41 -11.22 10.72
N ALA A 70 3.51 -11.96 10.79
CA ALA A 70 4.52 -11.80 11.84
C ALA A 70 5.21 -10.42 11.80
N HIS A 71 5.26 -9.78 10.63
CA HIS A 71 5.72 -8.40 10.42
C HIS A 71 4.59 -7.34 10.54
N GLY A 72 3.39 -7.73 11.00
CA GLY A 72 2.24 -6.83 11.08
C GLY A 72 1.63 -6.46 9.72
N ILE A 73 1.86 -7.28 8.71
CA ILE A 73 1.42 -7.07 7.32
C ILE A 73 0.26 -8.03 7.02
N SER A 74 -0.92 -7.50 6.72
CA SER A 74 -2.06 -8.29 6.25
C SER A 74 -1.91 -8.71 4.80
N SER A 75 -2.71 -9.68 4.36
CA SER A 75 -2.65 -10.25 3.02
C SER A 75 -3.96 -10.05 2.26
N MET A 76 -3.86 -9.67 0.98
CA MET A 76 -4.96 -9.57 0.03
C MET A 76 -4.68 -10.45 -1.19
N PRO A 77 -5.07 -11.73 -1.16
CA PRO A 77 -4.89 -12.64 -2.29
C PRO A 77 -5.83 -12.29 -3.45
N ILE A 78 -5.32 -12.42 -4.67
CA ILE A 78 -6.05 -12.24 -5.92
C ILE A 78 -6.31 -13.63 -6.53
N PHE A 79 -7.56 -13.96 -6.83
CA PHE A 79 -7.88 -15.27 -7.40
C PHE A 79 -7.46 -15.40 -8.85
N TRP A 80 -7.81 -14.41 -9.69
CA TRP A 80 -7.58 -14.48 -11.13
C TRP A 80 -7.00 -13.19 -11.69
N ASN A 81 -6.42 -13.29 -12.89
CA ASN A 81 -5.80 -12.16 -13.55
C ASN A 81 -6.40 -11.96 -14.96
N GLY A 82 -6.89 -10.75 -15.25
CA GLY A 82 -7.41 -10.39 -16.56
C GLY A 82 -6.30 -10.18 -17.61
N ASN A 83 -5.11 -9.86 -17.17
CA ASN A 83 -3.96 -9.60 -18.02
C ASN A 83 -2.95 -10.78 -17.92
N PRO A 84 -2.45 -11.39 -18.98
CA PRO A 84 -2.62 -11.02 -20.40
C PRO A 84 -3.53 -12.00 -21.18
N ILE A 85 -4.84 -11.82 -21.14
CA ILE A 85 -5.73 -12.65 -21.99
C ILE A 85 -5.53 -12.24 -23.45
N ALA A 86 -4.79 -13.05 -24.23
CA ALA A 86 -4.53 -12.77 -25.64
C ALA A 86 -5.75 -13.07 -26.53
N GLU A 87 -6.44 -14.17 -26.25
CA GLU A 87 -7.68 -14.57 -26.92
C GLU A 87 -8.71 -14.95 -25.85
N PHE A 88 -9.83 -14.24 -25.83
CA PHE A 88 -10.94 -14.64 -24.98
C PHE A 88 -11.63 -15.85 -25.60
N LYS A 89 -11.60 -16.94 -24.85
CA LYS A 89 -12.51 -18.07 -25.05
C LYS A 89 -13.44 -18.09 -23.86
N GLU A 90 -14.72 -18.06 -24.11
CA GLU A 90 -15.68 -18.24 -23.03
C GLU A 90 -15.37 -19.56 -22.32
N PRO A 91 -15.14 -19.54 -20.97
CA PRO A 91 -14.79 -20.74 -20.24
C PRO A 91 -15.89 -21.81 -20.43
N THR A 92 -15.48 -23.05 -20.67
CA THR A 92 -16.38 -24.19 -20.69
C THR A 92 -16.91 -24.48 -19.29
N GLU A 93 -17.96 -25.30 -19.15
CA GLU A 93 -18.43 -25.72 -17.82
C GLU A 93 -17.36 -26.49 -17.03
N ASP A 94 -16.47 -27.21 -17.70
CA ASP A 94 -15.33 -27.87 -17.06
C ASP A 94 -14.29 -26.83 -16.56
N ASP A 95 -14.04 -25.76 -17.32
CA ASP A 95 -13.18 -24.66 -16.84
C ASP A 95 -13.79 -23.95 -15.63
N TRP A 96 -15.08 -23.65 -15.67
CA TRP A 96 -15.80 -23.06 -14.54
C TRP A 96 -15.74 -23.95 -13.29
N LYS A 97 -15.87 -25.25 -13.46
CA LYS A 97 -15.75 -26.21 -12.36
C LYS A 97 -14.35 -26.20 -11.75
N ARG A 98 -13.29 -26.20 -12.59
CA ARG A 98 -11.90 -26.11 -12.11
C ARG A 98 -11.62 -24.81 -11.36
N MET A 99 -12.13 -23.67 -11.87
CA MET A 99 -12.02 -22.37 -11.21
C MET A 99 -12.73 -22.37 -9.84
N GLU A 100 -13.93 -22.97 -9.77
CA GLU A 100 -14.67 -23.11 -8.52
C GLU A 100 -13.96 -24.04 -7.52
N GLU A 101 -13.41 -25.17 -7.96
CA GLU A 101 -12.63 -26.09 -7.13
C GLU A 101 -11.38 -25.38 -6.56
N PHE A 102 -10.68 -24.58 -7.37
CA PHE A 102 -9.55 -23.78 -6.92
C PHE A 102 -9.95 -22.74 -5.87
N ALA A 103 -11.00 -21.96 -6.14
CA ALA A 103 -11.50 -20.95 -5.21
C ALA A 103 -11.98 -21.59 -3.90
N ALA A 104 -12.69 -22.73 -3.97
CA ALA A 104 -13.14 -23.45 -2.80
C ALA A 104 -11.96 -23.93 -1.92
N ALA A 105 -10.93 -24.51 -2.54
CA ALA A 105 -9.75 -24.97 -1.83
C ALA A 105 -8.96 -23.81 -1.18
N ALA A 106 -8.85 -22.67 -1.87
CA ALA A 106 -8.17 -21.49 -1.31
C ALA A 106 -8.97 -20.88 -0.13
N ILE A 107 -10.29 -20.78 -0.26
CA ILE A 107 -11.16 -20.27 0.80
C ILE A 107 -11.18 -21.22 2.00
N GLU A 108 -11.25 -22.54 1.77
CA GLU A 108 -11.15 -23.55 2.86
C GLU A 108 -9.82 -23.42 3.61
N ARG A 109 -8.73 -23.18 2.92
CA ARG A 109 -7.39 -23.08 3.51
C ARG A 109 -7.15 -21.76 4.24
N PHE A 110 -7.56 -20.63 3.66
CA PHE A 110 -7.15 -19.28 4.11
C PHE A 110 -8.31 -18.41 4.61
N GLY A 111 -9.57 -18.76 4.36
CA GLY A 111 -10.71 -17.86 4.62
C GLY A 111 -10.89 -17.46 6.08
N ASP A 112 -10.54 -18.34 7.01
CA ASP A 112 -10.60 -18.08 8.46
C ASP A 112 -9.29 -17.50 9.02
N ASP A 113 -8.24 -17.33 8.20
CA ASP A 113 -6.96 -16.81 8.67
C ASP A 113 -7.07 -15.31 8.99
N PRO A 114 -6.72 -14.88 10.21
CA PRO A 114 -6.79 -13.48 10.62
C PRO A 114 -5.84 -12.56 9.83
N ALA A 115 -4.85 -13.11 9.15
CA ALA A 115 -3.95 -12.37 8.27
C ALA A 115 -4.62 -11.91 6.98
N ILE A 116 -5.74 -12.52 6.56
CA ILE A 116 -6.44 -12.17 5.33
C ILE A 116 -7.29 -10.92 5.54
N LEU A 117 -7.01 -9.87 4.76
CA LEU A 117 -7.75 -8.61 4.78
C LEU A 117 -9.06 -8.71 3.99
N MET A 118 -8.97 -9.17 2.75
CA MET A 118 -10.08 -9.36 1.82
C MET A 118 -9.65 -10.20 0.62
N TRP A 119 -10.61 -10.64 -0.17
CA TRP A 119 -10.39 -11.29 -1.46
C TRP A 119 -10.47 -10.28 -2.61
N ASP A 120 -9.43 -10.23 -3.44
CA ASP A 120 -9.51 -9.60 -4.75
C ASP A 120 -9.89 -10.67 -5.78
N VAL A 121 -11.10 -10.58 -6.31
CA VAL A 121 -11.63 -11.62 -7.19
C VAL A 121 -10.86 -11.70 -8.50
N MET A 122 -10.51 -10.55 -9.07
CA MET A 122 -9.80 -10.51 -10.34
C MET A 122 -9.03 -9.20 -10.52
N ASN A 123 -7.76 -9.32 -10.88
CA ASN A 123 -6.92 -8.20 -11.30
C ASN A 123 -7.24 -7.78 -12.74
N GLU A 124 -7.52 -6.51 -12.95
CA GLU A 124 -7.63 -5.83 -14.25
C GLU A 124 -8.42 -6.59 -15.32
N PRO A 125 -9.72 -6.86 -15.10
CA PRO A 125 -10.53 -7.69 -16.00
C PRO A 125 -10.50 -7.27 -17.46
N TYR A 126 -10.45 -5.96 -17.73
CA TYR A 126 -10.55 -5.41 -19.08
C TYR A 126 -9.22 -4.96 -19.67
N CYS A 127 -8.10 -5.04 -18.91
CA CYS A 127 -6.76 -4.71 -19.37
C CYS A 127 -6.11 -5.90 -20.09
N ASN A 128 -6.63 -6.30 -21.24
CA ASN A 128 -6.16 -7.45 -21.99
C ASN A 128 -6.15 -7.25 -23.50
N ASP A 129 -5.47 -8.13 -24.21
CA ASP A 129 -5.32 -8.06 -25.68
C ASP A 129 -6.62 -8.35 -26.43
N TYR A 130 -7.55 -9.08 -25.82
CA TYR A 130 -8.88 -9.32 -26.40
C TYR A 130 -9.63 -8.02 -26.68
N ILE A 131 -9.44 -7.02 -25.78
CA ILE A 131 -9.98 -5.67 -25.97
C ILE A 131 -9.02 -4.79 -26.77
N ARG A 132 -7.75 -4.68 -26.32
CA ARG A 132 -6.77 -3.73 -26.88
C ARG A 132 -6.42 -3.99 -28.33
N LYS A 133 -6.40 -5.27 -28.75
CA LYS A 133 -6.09 -5.69 -30.12
C LYS A 133 -7.33 -6.13 -30.89
N CYS A 134 -8.51 -5.66 -30.49
CA CYS A 134 -9.73 -5.93 -31.23
C CYS A 134 -9.62 -5.36 -32.65
N PRO A 135 -9.70 -6.20 -33.70
CA PRO A 135 -9.47 -5.75 -35.07
C PRO A 135 -10.59 -4.83 -35.59
N ASP A 136 -11.79 -4.96 -35.03
CA ASP A 136 -12.94 -4.13 -35.38
C ASP A 136 -13.44 -3.40 -34.11
N PRO A 137 -13.31 -2.07 -34.04
CA PRO A 137 -13.81 -1.27 -32.91
C PRO A 137 -15.30 -1.46 -32.62
N ALA A 138 -16.11 -1.83 -33.62
CA ALA A 138 -17.54 -2.09 -33.43
C ALA A 138 -17.82 -3.34 -32.55
N LEU A 139 -16.86 -4.27 -32.43
CA LEU A 139 -16.97 -5.45 -31.58
C LEU A 139 -16.53 -5.20 -30.13
N VAL A 140 -15.89 -4.06 -29.84
CA VAL A 140 -15.39 -3.77 -28.48
C VAL A 140 -16.51 -3.81 -27.42
N PRO A 141 -17.70 -3.21 -27.65
CA PRO A 141 -18.80 -3.27 -26.68
C PRO A 141 -19.24 -4.72 -26.37
N GLU A 142 -19.34 -5.58 -27.38
CA GLU A 142 -19.70 -6.99 -27.19
C GLU A 142 -18.62 -7.72 -26.38
N ARG A 143 -17.35 -7.48 -26.69
CA ARG A 143 -16.23 -8.07 -25.96
C ARG A 143 -16.19 -7.62 -24.50
N MET A 144 -16.48 -6.35 -24.23
CA MET A 144 -16.60 -5.82 -22.86
C MET A 144 -17.73 -6.51 -22.10
N GLU A 145 -18.91 -6.73 -22.72
CA GLU A 145 -20.01 -7.45 -22.08
C GLU A 145 -19.68 -8.92 -21.82
N ASN A 146 -18.89 -9.56 -22.68
CA ASN A 146 -18.43 -10.93 -22.45
C ASN A 146 -17.55 -11.00 -21.19
N LEU A 147 -16.56 -10.12 -21.07
CA LEU A 147 -15.70 -10.05 -19.89
C LEU A 147 -16.48 -9.69 -18.63
N LYS A 148 -17.42 -8.75 -18.73
CA LYS A 148 -18.29 -8.37 -17.61
C LYS A 148 -19.08 -9.58 -17.07
N ARG A 149 -19.69 -10.39 -17.95
CA ARG A 149 -20.40 -11.61 -17.52
C ARG A 149 -19.46 -12.58 -16.81
N MET A 150 -18.25 -12.77 -17.34
CA MET A 150 -17.24 -13.63 -16.75
C MET A 150 -16.85 -13.17 -15.34
N VAL A 151 -16.48 -11.89 -15.17
CA VAL A 151 -16.10 -11.34 -13.86
C VAL A 151 -17.23 -11.43 -12.85
N ARG A 152 -18.46 -11.13 -13.26
CA ARG A 152 -19.63 -11.25 -12.39
C ARG A 152 -19.85 -12.70 -11.93
N ARG A 153 -19.71 -13.71 -12.84
CA ARG A 153 -19.76 -15.13 -12.45
C ARG A 153 -18.65 -15.52 -11.46
N MET A 154 -17.44 -14.96 -11.62
CA MET A 154 -16.35 -15.15 -10.65
C MET A 154 -16.71 -14.57 -9.27
N CYS A 155 -17.25 -13.36 -9.21
CA CYS A 155 -17.72 -12.76 -7.97
C CYS A 155 -18.82 -13.63 -7.30
N ASP A 156 -19.78 -14.14 -8.10
CA ASP A 156 -20.84 -15.02 -7.59
C ASP A 156 -20.27 -16.33 -7.02
N ILE A 157 -19.26 -16.91 -7.67
CA ILE A 157 -18.58 -18.11 -7.18
C ILE A 157 -17.93 -17.83 -5.81
N VAL A 158 -17.10 -16.80 -5.70
CA VAL A 158 -16.40 -16.47 -4.45
C VAL A 158 -17.40 -16.13 -3.35
N ARG A 159 -18.41 -15.30 -3.63
CA ARG A 159 -19.47 -14.94 -2.65
C ARG A 159 -20.24 -16.15 -2.15
N ARG A 160 -20.53 -17.12 -3.01
CA ARG A 160 -21.22 -18.34 -2.61
C ARG A 160 -20.37 -19.27 -1.74
N LEU A 161 -19.07 -19.30 -2.00
CA LEU A 161 -18.11 -20.10 -1.24
C LEU A 161 -17.74 -19.46 0.10
N ASP A 162 -17.66 -18.13 0.13
CA ASP A 162 -17.39 -17.33 1.33
C ASP A 162 -18.43 -16.20 1.47
N PRO A 163 -19.62 -16.51 2.04
CA PRO A 163 -20.71 -15.53 2.16
C PRO A 163 -20.38 -14.32 3.05
N ASP A 164 -19.51 -14.51 4.03
CA ASP A 164 -19.10 -13.49 5.01
C ASP A 164 -17.76 -12.83 4.65
N GLY A 165 -17.13 -13.31 3.59
CA GLY A 165 -15.86 -12.76 3.09
C GLY A 165 -16.00 -11.35 2.53
N VAL A 166 -14.99 -10.53 2.73
CA VAL A 166 -14.90 -9.18 2.13
C VAL A 166 -14.33 -9.30 0.73
N LEU A 167 -15.08 -8.82 -0.27
CA LEU A 167 -14.73 -8.95 -1.69
C LEU A 167 -14.46 -7.59 -2.33
N THR A 168 -13.47 -7.58 -3.22
CA THR A 168 -13.23 -6.51 -4.19
C THR A 168 -12.88 -7.08 -5.56
N VAL A 169 -12.84 -6.23 -6.59
CA VAL A 169 -12.25 -6.51 -7.91
C VAL A 169 -11.28 -5.38 -8.23
N GLY A 170 -10.00 -5.70 -8.40
CA GLY A 170 -8.96 -4.74 -8.73
C GLY A 170 -9.11 -4.21 -10.17
N HIS A 171 -10.03 -3.27 -10.38
CA HIS A 171 -10.28 -2.69 -11.70
C HIS A 171 -9.16 -1.75 -12.13
N GLU A 172 -8.73 -1.85 -13.38
CA GLU A 172 -7.72 -0.99 -13.99
C GLU A 172 -8.13 0.50 -14.07
N PHE A 173 -9.44 0.79 -13.94
CA PHE A 173 -9.98 2.16 -13.91
C PHE A 173 -11.23 2.25 -13.04
N ILE A 174 -11.42 3.38 -12.39
CA ILE A 174 -12.57 3.60 -11.50
C ILE A 174 -13.92 3.37 -12.17
N TRP A 175 -14.11 3.79 -13.43
CA TRP A 175 -15.39 3.66 -14.15
C TRP A 175 -15.77 2.21 -14.47
N HIS A 176 -14.83 1.27 -14.47
CA HIS A 176 -15.14 -0.15 -14.66
C HIS A 176 -15.80 -0.79 -13.43
N ASN A 177 -15.70 -0.17 -12.26
CA ASN A 177 -16.38 -0.63 -11.06
C ASN A 177 -17.91 -0.72 -11.22
N GLU A 178 -18.52 0.08 -12.11
CA GLU A 178 -19.97 -0.03 -12.39
C GLU A 178 -20.39 -1.43 -12.82
N SER A 179 -19.47 -2.23 -13.35
CA SER A 179 -19.74 -3.61 -13.79
C SER A 179 -19.91 -4.61 -12.65
N THR A 180 -19.37 -4.34 -11.46
CA THR A 180 -19.30 -5.30 -10.33
C THR A 180 -19.67 -4.68 -8.98
N VAL A 181 -19.91 -3.37 -8.91
CA VAL A 181 -20.12 -2.66 -7.65
C VAL A 181 -21.28 -3.22 -6.80
N ASP A 182 -22.25 -3.87 -7.40
CA ASP A 182 -23.36 -4.54 -6.73
C ASP A 182 -22.97 -5.89 -6.09
N LEU A 183 -21.84 -6.48 -6.48
CA LEU A 183 -21.36 -7.80 -6.05
C LEU A 183 -20.21 -7.74 -5.03
N VAL A 184 -19.48 -6.63 -4.98
CA VAL A 184 -18.32 -6.45 -4.10
C VAL A 184 -18.65 -5.62 -2.86
N ASP A 185 -17.82 -5.65 -1.83
CA ASP A 185 -17.97 -4.88 -0.59
C ASP A 185 -17.13 -3.61 -0.59
N VAL A 186 -15.98 -3.65 -1.28
CA VAL A 186 -15.01 -2.56 -1.41
C VAL A 186 -14.87 -2.18 -2.87
N ILE A 187 -14.91 -0.88 -3.17
CA ILE A 187 -14.61 -0.34 -4.49
C ILE A 187 -13.10 -0.21 -4.59
N SER A 188 -12.49 -0.94 -5.51
CA SER A 188 -11.06 -0.77 -5.78
C SER A 188 -10.77 -0.43 -7.23
N PHE A 189 -9.67 0.29 -7.44
CA PHE A 189 -9.23 0.74 -8.75
C PHE A 189 -7.71 0.88 -8.78
N HIS A 190 -7.16 0.96 -9.99
CA HIS A 190 -5.74 1.26 -10.23
C HIS A 190 -5.60 2.65 -10.81
N ASP A 191 -4.47 3.29 -10.52
CA ASP A 191 -4.15 4.60 -11.05
C ASP A 191 -2.66 4.71 -11.39
N TYR A 192 -2.36 4.89 -12.66
CA TYR A 192 -1.02 5.14 -13.18
C TYR A 192 -0.97 6.42 -14.02
N LEU A 193 -1.77 7.41 -13.63
CA LEU A 193 -1.87 8.68 -14.33
C LEU A 193 -0.65 9.57 -14.12
N LYS A 194 -0.50 10.60 -14.93
CA LYS A 194 0.73 11.38 -15.01
C LYS A 194 0.61 12.79 -14.45
N THR A 195 -0.59 13.31 -14.33
CA THR A 195 -0.80 14.69 -13.88
C THR A 195 -1.75 14.74 -12.69
N ARG A 196 -1.53 15.72 -11.81
CA ARG A 196 -2.41 15.98 -10.67
C ARG A 196 -3.88 16.07 -11.07
N ALA A 197 -4.18 16.80 -12.15
CA ALA A 197 -5.56 17.03 -12.58
C ALA A 197 -6.27 15.73 -13.00
N GLU A 198 -5.55 14.81 -13.67
CA GLU A 198 -6.09 13.49 -14.04
C GLU A 198 -6.34 12.65 -12.80
N ILE A 199 -5.38 12.60 -11.88
CA ILE A 199 -5.48 11.84 -10.64
C ILE A 199 -6.65 12.37 -9.79
N GLU A 200 -6.71 13.68 -9.51
CA GLU A 200 -7.82 14.29 -8.77
C GLU A 200 -9.19 13.99 -9.39
N ALA A 201 -9.29 14.00 -10.72
CA ALA A 201 -10.54 13.67 -11.40
C ALA A 201 -10.98 12.21 -11.18
N VAL A 202 -10.05 11.27 -11.13
CA VAL A 202 -10.32 9.85 -10.82
C VAL A 202 -10.79 9.69 -9.38
N TYR A 203 -10.12 10.33 -8.41
CA TYR A 203 -10.50 10.25 -7.00
C TYR A 203 -11.84 10.93 -6.71
N GLN A 204 -12.18 12.02 -7.41
CA GLN A 204 -13.52 12.60 -7.33
C GLN A 204 -14.61 11.64 -7.84
N GLN A 205 -14.38 10.94 -8.96
CA GLN A 205 -15.29 9.90 -9.45
C GLN A 205 -15.42 8.75 -8.47
N ALA A 206 -14.32 8.36 -7.82
CA ALA A 206 -14.33 7.30 -6.80
C ALA A 206 -15.19 7.72 -5.59
N GLU A 207 -15.04 8.95 -5.09
CA GLU A 207 -15.87 9.48 -4.01
C GLU A 207 -17.36 9.54 -4.38
N GLU A 208 -17.69 9.97 -5.61
CA GLU A 208 -19.07 9.98 -6.10
C GLU A 208 -19.68 8.59 -6.11
N LEU A 209 -18.91 7.59 -6.58
CA LEU A 209 -19.35 6.19 -6.58
C LEU A 209 -19.49 5.63 -5.16
N SER A 210 -18.53 5.92 -4.27
CA SER A 210 -18.58 5.57 -2.86
C SER A 210 -19.80 6.18 -2.16
N ALA A 211 -20.05 7.47 -2.35
CA ALA A 211 -21.20 8.16 -1.78
C ALA A 211 -22.54 7.56 -2.26
N LYS A 212 -22.61 7.18 -3.54
CA LYS A 212 -23.81 6.55 -4.15
C LYS A 212 -24.10 5.16 -3.60
N THR A 213 -23.05 4.40 -3.29
CA THR A 213 -23.17 2.96 -2.93
C THR A 213 -22.99 2.70 -1.43
N GLY A 214 -22.41 3.64 -0.70
CA GLY A 214 -22.04 3.49 0.72
C GLY A 214 -20.84 2.57 0.94
N LYS A 215 -20.06 2.25 -0.11
CA LYS A 215 -18.92 1.33 -0.03
C LYS A 215 -17.60 2.08 0.11
N PRO A 216 -16.67 1.56 0.94
CA PRO A 216 -15.34 2.16 1.10
C PRO A 216 -14.49 2.01 -0.17
N LEU A 217 -13.47 2.88 -0.26
CA LEU A 217 -12.54 2.96 -1.39
C LEU A 217 -11.16 2.40 -1.04
N LEU A 218 -10.49 1.85 -2.06
CA LEU A 218 -9.11 1.39 -1.98
C LEU A 218 -8.43 1.51 -3.35
N ASN A 219 -7.27 2.14 -3.44
CA ASN A 219 -6.43 2.08 -4.63
C ASN A 219 -5.52 0.83 -4.53
N THR A 220 -5.85 -0.21 -5.27
CA THR A 220 -5.20 -1.52 -5.14
C THR A 220 -3.96 -1.68 -5.98
N GLU A 221 -3.63 -0.69 -6.83
CA GLU A 221 -2.38 -0.70 -7.60
C GLU A 221 -2.05 0.69 -8.13
N THR A 222 -0.90 1.23 -7.72
CA THR A 222 -0.36 2.47 -8.24
C THR A 222 1.17 2.49 -8.15
N GLY A 223 1.80 3.54 -8.68
CA GLY A 223 3.24 3.73 -8.61
C GLY A 223 4.01 3.05 -9.74
N CYS A 224 4.46 3.81 -10.73
CA CYS A 224 5.26 3.30 -11.84
C CYS A 224 6.29 4.34 -12.31
N ILE A 225 7.56 4.08 -12.03
CA ILE A 225 8.67 4.93 -12.49
C ILE A 225 8.71 4.97 -14.02
N GLY A 226 8.51 3.83 -14.66
CA GLY A 226 8.54 3.72 -16.13
C GLY A 226 7.42 4.47 -16.85
N ARG A 227 6.32 4.76 -16.16
CA ARG A 227 5.18 5.56 -16.68
C ARG A 227 5.22 7.03 -16.26
N SER A 228 6.24 7.43 -15.49
CA SER A 228 6.33 8.78 -14.90
C SER A 228 5.14 9.13 -13.99
N ASN A 229 4.59 8.14 -13.31
CA ASN A 229 3.54 8.35 -12.32
C ASN A 229 4.14 9.11 -11.12
N PRO A 230 3.56 10.24 -10.70
CA PRO A 230 4.15 11.09 -9.69
C PRO A 230 3.77 10.63 -8.28
N TYR A 231 4.57 9.75 -7.67
CA TYR A 231 4.30 9.15 -6.35
C TYR A 231 3.92 10.17 -5.26
N ASP A 232 4.58 11.33 -5.24
CA ASP A 232 4.31 12.37 -4.25
C ASP A 232 2.93 13.02 -4.43
N VAL A 233 2.44 13.14 -5.67
CA VAL A 233 1.10 13.65 -5.97
C VAL A 233 0.06 12.58 -5.69
N GLU A 234 0.31 11.37 -6.14
CA GLU A 234 -0.58 10.22 -5.97
C GLU A 234 -0.88 9.98 -4.48
N LEU A 235 0.17 9.81 -3.68
CA LEU A 235 0.01 9.54 -2.26
C LEU A 235 -0.53 10.74 -1.47
N GLU A 236 -0.26 11.99 -1.91
CA GLU A 236 -0.89 13.17 -1.36
C GLU A 236 -2.41 13.16 -1.59
N ILE A 237 -2.85 12.81 -2.81
CA ILE A 237 -4.27 12.72 -3.17
C ILE A 237 -4.93 11.56 -2.42
N CYS A 238 -4.31 10.38 -2.34
CA CYS A 238 -4.76 9.29 -1.49
C CYS A 238 -5.04 9.76 -0.06
N GLN A 239 -4.12 10.49 0.53
CA GLN A 239 -4.28 11.03 1.90
C GLN A 239 -5.42 12.06 1.98
N GLN A 240 -5.56 12.95 1.00
CA GLN A 240 -6.61 13.99 0.99
C GLN A 240 -8.01 13.38 0.88
N HIS A 241 -8.17 12.35 0.06
CA HIS A 241 -9.43 11.63 -0.16
C HIS A 241 -9.64 10.46 0.81
N GLN A 242 -8.71 10.25 1.76
CA GLN A 242 -8.78 9.17 2.75
C GLN A 242 -8.91 7.77 2.10
N VAL A 243 -8.17 7.53 1.04
CA VAL A 243 -8.08 6.26 0.31
C VAL A 243 -6.76 5.58 0.64
N GLY A 244 -6.81 4.33 1.07
CA GLY A 244 -5.63 3.48 1.21
C GLY A 244 -5.06 3.09 -0.15
N TRP A 245 -3.82 2.65 -0.20
CA TRP A 245 -3.11 2.42 -1.45
C TRP A 245 -2.19 1.20 -1.39
N TYR A 246 -1.92 0.63 -2.58
CA TYR A 246 -0.89 -0.38 -2.81
C TYR A 246 0.04 0.09 -3.92
N LEU A 247 1.33 0.16 -3.61
CA LEU A 247 2.35 0.38 -4.63
C LEU A 247 2.66 -0.93 -5.36
N PHE A 248 2.75 -0.86 -6.65
CA PHE A 248 3.25 -1.94 -7.47
C PHE A 248 4.68 -1.59 -7.89
N ASP A 249 5.72 -2.30 -7.46
CA ASP A 249 5.89 -3.53 -6.73
C ASP A 249 6.86 -3.29 -5.55
N LEU A 250 6.97 -4.25 -4.58
CA LEU A 250 7.94 -4.10 -3.49
C LEU A 250 9.38 -4.16 -4.02
N VAL A 251 9.73 -5.19 -4.76
CA VAL A 251 11.12 -5.50 -5.14
C VAL A 251 11.39 -5.18 -6.61
N ALA A 252 12.49 -4.49 -6.89
CA ALA A 252 12.97 -4.19 -8.23
C ALA A 252 13.67 -5.43 -8.82
N GLU A 253 12.88 -6.42 -9.22
CA GLU A 253 13.33 -7.68 -9.78
C GLU A 253 12.43 -8.12 -10.94
N GLY A 254 13.04 -8.54 -12.05
CA GLY A 254 12.32 -8.91 -13.26
C GLY A 254 11.67 -7.73 -13.98
N PHE A 255 10.98 -8.02 -15.09
CA PHE A 255 10.46 -6.99 -16.00
C PHE A 255 9.54 -5.95 -15.29
N TRP A 256 8.61 -6.42 -14.48
CA TRP A 256 7.68 -5.52 -13.78
C TRP A 256 8.36 -4.81 -12.61
N GLY A 257 9.16 -5.52 -11.80
CA GLY A 257 9.91 -4.92 -10.71
C GLY A 257 10.90 -3.86 -11.20
N ASP A 258 11.52 -4.05 -12.36
CA ASP A 258 12.46 -3.07 -12.94
C ASP A 258 11.84 -1.69 -13.19
N ILE A 259 10.54 -1.63 -13.46
CA ILE A 259 9.83 -0.37 -13.74
C ILE A 259 8.93 0.11 -12.59
N HIS A 260 8.76 -0.70 -11.56
CA HIS A 260 7.87 -0.41 -10.43
C HIS A 260 8.55 -0.50 -9.06
N GLY A 261 9.40 -1.51 -8.81
CA GLY A 261 9.93 -1.86 -7.50
C GLY A 261 10.54 -0.69 -6.72
N ILE A 262 10.30 -0.69 -5.41
CA ILE A 262 10.74 0.40 -4.51
C ILE A 262 12.02 0.07 -3.75
N ILE A 263 12.37 -1.21 -3.59
CA ILE A 263 13.66 -1.66 -3.06
C ILE A 263 14.37 -2.60 -4.05
N TYR A 264 15.67 -2.67 -3.97
CA TYR A 264 16.45 -3.72 -4.65
C TYR A 264 16.44 -5.03 -3.83
N PRO A 265 16.76 -6.19 -4.43
CA PRO A 265 16.78 -7.48 -3.72
C PRO A 265 17.66 -7.52 -2.47
N ASP A 266 18.68 -6.67 -2.38
CA ASP A 266 19.54 -6.53 -1.21
C ASP A 266 18.97 -5.61 -0.10
N GLY A 267 17.73 -5.13 -0.27
CA GLY A 267 17.06 -4.21 0.65
C GLY A 267 17.43 -2.74 0.50
N THR A 268 18.27 -2.41 -0.49
CA THR A 268 18.62 -1.01 -0.78
C THR A 268 17.42 -0.26 -1.35
N ILE A 269 17.13 0.92 -0.82
CA ILE A 269 16.07 1.81 -1.35
C ILE A 269 16.44 2.27 -2.76
N ARG A 270 15.51 2.11 -3.70
CA ARG A 270 15.72 2.48 -5.09
C ARG A 270 15.65 3.99 -5.32
N ASP A 271 14.61 4.63 -4.79
CA ASP A 271 14.39 6.07 -4.92
C ASP A 271 13.91 6.66 -3.59
N PRO A 272 14.76 7.45 -2.90
CA PRO A 272 14.38 8.09 -1.65
C PRO A 272 13.17 9.03 -1.75
N ALA A 273 12.85 9.57 -2.95
CA ALA A 273 11.69 10.43 -3.11
C ALA A 273 10.37 9.65 -3.00
N ILE A 274 10.35 8.39 -3.41
CA ILE A 274 9.18 7.49 -3.20
C ILE A 274 8.98 7.28 -1.71
N ILE A 275 10.04 6.96 -0.99
CA ILE A 275 9.97 6.73 0.47
C ILE A 275 9.52 8.00 1.19
N ALA A 276 10.04 9.17 0.78
CA ALA A 276 9.60 10.44 1.31
C ALA A 276 8.08 10.66 1.13
N ALA A 277 7.55 10.34 -0.06
CA ALA A 277 6.10 10.41 -0.33
C ALA A 277 5.30 9.41 0.55
N MET A 278 5.79 8.19 0.72
CA MET A 278 5.17 7.18 1.61
C MET A 278 5.07 7.67 3.06
N PHE A 279 6.05 8.43 3.54
CA PHE A 279 6.02 9.08 4.86
C PHE A 279 5.28 10.43 4.87
N GLY A 280 4.64 10.83 3.74
CA GLY A 280 3.82 12.03 3.63
C GLY A 280 4.63 13.33 3.51
N PHE A 281 5.87 13.27 3.04
CA PHE A 281 6.64 14.45 2.67
C PHE A 281 6.32 14.84 1.22
N PHE A 282 5.21 15.54 1.05
CA PHE A 282 4.74 15.94 -0.27
C PHE A 282 5.34 17.26 -0.72
N ARG A 283 5.67 17.36 -2.01
CA ARG A 283 6.19 18.59 -2.60
C ARG A 283 5.10 19.66 -2.65
N LYS A 284 5.35 20.80 -2.03
CA LYS A 284 4.48 21.97 -2.17
C LYS A 284 4.80 22.66 -3.50
N ARG A 285 3.91 22.54 -4.47
CA ARG A 285 4.13 23.04 -5.84
C ARG A 285 3.81 24.52 -6.01
N THR A 286 3.01 25.09 -5.10
CA THR A 286 2.65 26.51 -5.10
C THR A 286 2.74 27.07 -3.70
N GLY A 287 3.39 28.23 -3.54
CA GLY A 287 3.52 28.93 -2.27
C GLY A 287 4.33 28.16 -1.23
N GLY A 288 5.05 27.13 -1.65
CA GLY A 288 5.90 26.33 -0.76
C GLY A 288 7.08 27.13 -0.23
N ARG A 289 7.34 26.99 1.05
CA ARG A 289 8.50 27.57 1.72
C ARG A 289 9.62 26.54 1.75
N ILE A 290 10.76 26.88 1.13
CA ILE A 290 12.00 26.15 1.38
C ILE A 290 12.47 26.58 2.76
N LEU A 291 12.75 25.64 3.64
CA LEU A 291 13.27 25.96 4.96
C LEU A 291 14.60 26.73 4.82
N PRO A 292 14.71 27.91 5.40
CA PRO A 292 15.87 28.76 5.24
C PRO A 292 17.04 28.24 6.07
N ASN A 293 17.65 27.14 5.66
CA ASN A 293 18.85 26.62 6.31
C ASN A 293 20.08 27.01 5.48
N PRO A 294 21.07 27.69 6.07
CA PRO A 294 22.31 28.04 5.38
C PRO A 294 23.15 26.82 4.97
N ASN A 295 22.96 25.69 5.67
CA ASN A 295 23.60 24.42 5.35
C ASN A 295 22.61 23.54 4.59
N LYS A 296 22.47 23.77 3.30
CA LYS A 296 21.46 23.11 2.45
C LYS A 296 21.76 21.64 2.14
N GLU A 297 23.01 21.21 2.25
CA GLU A 297 23.39 19.84 1.96
C GLU A 297 22.81 18.88 3.01
N GLY A 298 22.07 17.90 2.55
CA GLY A 298 21.48 16.87 3.38
C GLY A 298 20.34 17.33 4.30
N TYR A 299 19.91 18.61 4.20
CA TYR A 299 18.89 19.13 5.11
C TYR A 299 17.55 18.40 4.99
N ALA A 300 17.06 18.17 3.76
CA ALA A 300 15.83 17.42 3.54
C ALA A 300 15.97 15.98 4.07
N TYR A 301 17.13 15.34 3.83
CA TYR A 301 17.41 14.01 4.37
C TYR A 301 17.42 14.01 5.91
N GLN A 302 18.05 14.99 6.55
CA GLN A 302 18.06 15.08 8.02
C GLN A 302 16.66 15.27 8.59
N ALA A 303 15.82 16.07 7.94
CA ALA A 303 14.43 16.27 8.35
C ALA A 303 13.61 14.98 8.19
N ILE A 304 13.73 14.28 7.05
CA ILE A 304 13.06 12.99 6.82
C ILE A 304 13.52 11.98 7.89
N LYS A 305 14.83 11.88 8.11
CA LYS A 305 15.37 10.93 9.08
C LYS A 305 14.92 11.24 10.51
N ALA A 306 14.86 12.52 10.89
CA ALA A 306 14.36 12.91 12.20
C ALA A 306 12.90 12.56 12.41
N VAL A 307 12.06 12.76 11.38
CA VAL A 307 10.64 12.36 11.43
C VAL A 307 10.48 10.84 11.44
N GLU A 308 11.23 10.12 10.60
CA GLU A 308 11.24 8.65 10.57
C GLU A 308 11.62 8.08 11.94
N ASP A 309 12.68 8.57 12.56
CA ASP A 309 13.14 8.12 13.87
C ASP A 309 12.07 8.28 14.95
N VAL A 310 11.27 9.34 14.91
CA VAL A 310 10.19 9.58 15.88
C VAL A 310 8.94 8.77 15.55
N LEU A 311 8.46 8.80 14.32
CA LEU A 311 7.23 8.08 13.93
C LEU A 311 7.38 6.58 14.10
N SER A 312 8.56 6.03 13.84
CA SER A 312 8.84 4.61 14.07
C SER A 312 8.74 4.21 15.55
N VAL A 313 8.87 5.14 16.49
CA VAL A 313 8.70 4.85 17.94
C VAL A 313 7.28 4.46 18.29
N GLU A 314 6.28 5.04 17.61
CA GLU A 314 4.87 4.81 17.95
C GLU A 314 4.21 3.71 17.11
N GLU A 315 4.65 3.52 15.86
CA GLU A 315 3.92 2.71 14.90
C GLU A 315 4.49 1.31 14.68
N THR A 316 5.75 1.03 15.08
CA THR A 316 6.34 -0.28 14.85
C THR A 316 7.00 -0.89 16.08
N ALA A 317 6.67 -2.17 16.35
CA ALA A 317 7.33 -2.97 17.38
C ALA A 317 8.85 -3.07 17.15
N LEU A 318 9.31 -3.02 15.91
CA LEU A 318 10.72 -3.10 15.53
C LEU A 318 11.51 -1.87 15.99
N PHE A 319 10.94 -0.68 15.84
CA PHE A 319 11.61 0.55 16.31
C PHE A 319 11.56 0.64 17.84
N LEU A 320 10.45 0.26 18.46
CA LEU A 320 10.35 0.14 19.91
C LEU A 320 11.39 -0.83 20.48
N SER A 321 11.84 -1.83 19.70
CA SER A 321 12.92 -2.72 20.10
C SER A 321 14.32 -2.07 20.10
N LYS A 322 14.50 -0.96 19.35
CA LYS A 322 15.74 -0.18 19.27
C LYS A 322 15.75 0.98 20.27
N VAL A 323 14.58 1.53 20.59
CA VAL A 323 14.42 2.58 21.59
C VAL A 323 14.30 1.92 22.96
N LYS A 324 15.38 1.94 23.72
CA LYS A 324 15.47 1.24 25.02
C LYS A 324 15.20 2.15 26.20
N THR A 325 15.36 3.45 26.07
CA THR A 325 15.32 4.42 27.19
C THR A 325 14.60 5.69 26.81
N SER A 326 14.23 6.48 27.81
CA SER A 326 13.69 7.83 27.58
C SER A 326 14.72 8.76 26.90
N ASP A 327 16.00 8.52 27.11
CA ASP A 327 17.07 9.29 26.45
C ASP A 327 17.13 9.05 24.94
N ASP A 328 16.89 7.82 24.48
CA ASP A 328 16.81 7.50 23.05
C ASP A 328 15.68 8.29 22.36
N ILE A 329 14.51 8.40 23.04
CA ILE A 329 13.35 9.14 22.50
C ILE A 329 13.63 10.65 22.51
N LEU A 330 14.24 11.17 23.58
CA LEU A 330 14.61 12.57 23.68
C LEU A 330 15.67 12.95 22.61
N GLU A 331 16.62 12.07 22.31
CA GLU A 331 17.60 12.29 21.25
C GLU A 331 16.93 12.34 19.86
N ALA A 332 15.97 11.45 19.60
CA ALA A 332 15.20 11.48 18.36
C ALA A 332 14.35 12.77 18.24
N ALA A 333 13.68 13.17 19.32
CA ALA A 333 12.91 14.40 19.37
C ALA A 333 13.77 15.66 19.19
N GLU A 334 14.96 15.67 19.79
CA GLU A 334 15.90 16.80 19.70
C GLU A 334 16.33 17.09 18.26
N ARG A 335 16.50 16.07 17.42
CA ARG A 335 16.78 16.26 15.99
C ARG A 335 15.65 17.03 15.29
N CYS A 336 14.40 16.72 15.59
CA CYS A 336 13.26 17.47 15.06
C CYS A 336 13.22 18.91 15.61
N VAL A 337 13.42 19.06 16.91
CA VAL A 337 13.42 20.36 17.60
C VAL A 337 14.49 21.29 17.06
N ASN A 338 15.73 20.80 16.90
CA ASN A 338 16.83 21.59 16.36
C ASN A 338 16.53 22.15 14.96
N ILE A 339 15.87 21.36 14.13
CA ILE A 339 15.48 21.80 12.78
C ILE A 339 14.33 22.83 12.87
N LEU A 340 13.35 22.63 13.73
CA LEU A 340 12.24 23.55 13.91
C LEU A 340 12.72 24.90 14.44
N GLU A 341 13.57 24.93 15.47
CA GLU A 341 14.13 26.16 16.07
C GLU A 341 15.07 26.89 15.13
N ALA A 342 15.98 26.18 14.46
CA ALA A 342 16.91 26.77 13.48
C ALA A 342 16.21 27.45 12.29
N ASN A 343 14.95 27.10 12.03
CA ASN A 343 14.16 27.67 10.96
C ASN A 343 13.00 28.56 11.45
N GLU A 344 13.01 28.93 12.72
CA GLU A 344 11.98 29.80 13.32
C GLU A 344 10.54 29.27 13.13
N LEU A 345 10.39 27.93 13.13
CA LEU A 345 9.08 27.26 12.95
C LEU A 345 8.34 27.03 14.26
N VAL A 346 8.94 27.48 15.36
CA VAL A 346 8.37 27.50 16.71
C VAL A 346 8.51 28.88 17.29
N PRO A 347 7.62 29.31 18.24
CA PRO A 347 7.71 30.60 18.88
C PRO A 347 9.01 30.74 19.70
N MET A 348 9.72 31.86 19.59
CA MET A 348 10.95 32.11 20.33
C MET A 348 10.76 32.20 21.86
N TRP A 349 9.52 32.44 22.32
CA TRP A 349 9.17 32.51 23.75
C TRP A 349 8.74 31.17 24.35
N ASP A 350 8.68 30.12 23.53
CA ASP A 350 8.28 28.75 23.93
C ASP A 350 9.09 27.76 23.12
N LEU A 351 10.39 27.67 23.44
CA LEU A 351 11.32 26.80 22.72
C LEU A 351 11.18 25.36 23.20
N PRO A 352 10.87 24.41 22.28
CA PRO A 352 10.76 23.00 22.63
C PRO A 352 12.03 22.38 23.21
N SER A 353 13.22 22.90 22.88
CA SER A 353 14.50 22.47 23.46
C SER A 353 14.55 22.61 24.99
N ALA A 354 13.94 23.65 25.55
CA ALA A 354 13.86 23.84 26.99
C ALA A 354 13.12 22.65 27.67
N ARG A 355 12.12 22.09 27.02
CA ARG A 355 11.38 20.94 27.56
C ARG A 355 12.23 19.67 27.58
N ILE A 356 13.07 19.46 26.56
CA ILE A 356 14.04 18.36 26.53
C ILE A 356 15.05 18.50 27.68
N GLU A 357 15.56 19.70 27.92
CA GLU A 357 16.49 19.96 29.02
C GLU A 357 15.84 19.70 30.39
N GLU A 358 14.56 20.09 30.60
CA GLU A 358 13.83 19.80 31.82
C GLU A 358 13.73 18.28 32.09
N TRP A 359 13.42 17.47 31.08
CA TRP A 359 13.36 16.01 31.25
C TRP A 359 14.73 15.41 31.48
N ARG A 360 15.77 15.88 30.77
CA ARG A 360 17.14 15.39 30.99
C ARG A 360 17.69 15.71 32.37
N ALA A 361 17.22 16.79 33.00
CA ALA A 361 17.58 17.16 34.38
C ALA A 361 16.94 16.24 35.43
N GLN A 362 15.89 15.49 35.09
CA GLN A 362 15.24 14.52 35.97
C GLN A 362 15.94 13.15 35.92
N PRO A 363 15.99 12.39 37.02
CA PRO A 363 16.40 11.01 36.98
C PRO A 363 15.51 10.22 36.00
N GLU A 364 16.09 9.32 35.21
CA GLU A 364 15.39 8.59 34.15
C GLU A 364 14.14 7.85 34.68
N ALA A 365 14.22 7.27 35.86
CA ALA A 365 13.12 6.53 36.50
C ALA A 365 11.94 7.42 36.92
N GLU A 366 12.13 8.74 36.97
CA GLU A 366 11.09 9.71 37.36
C GLU A 366 10.46 10.42 36.15
N ARG A 367 10.98 10.18 34.95
CA ARG A 367 10.49 10.81 33.72
C ARG A 367 9.19 10.20 33.27
N ASP A 368 8.25 11.05 32.89
CA ASP A 368 7.00 10.61 32.25
C ASP A 368 7.24 10.18 30.80
N LEU A 369 7.45 8.89 30.62
CA LEU A 369 7.73 8.30 29.29
C LEU A 369 6.59 8.55 28.28
N HIS A 370 5.33 8.59 28.74
CA HIS A 370 4.18 8.86 27.88
C HIS A 370 4.22 10.32 27.38
N ALA A 371 4.46 11.27 28.27
CA ALA A 371 4.58 12.69 27.90
C ALA A 371 5.76 12.93 26.94
N ILE A 372 6.89 12.25 27.14
CA ILE A 372 8.06 12.34 26.25
C ILE A 372 7.74 11.80 24.87
N LYS A 373 7.06 10.65 24.75
CA LYS A 373 6.62 10.09 23.48
C LYS A 373 5.67 11.02 22.75
N GLN A 374 4.65 11.55 23.46
CA GLN A 374 3.70 12.49 22.85
C GLN A 374 4.40 13.75 22.33
N PHE A 375 5.31 14.31 23.13
CA PHE A 375 6.12 15.46 22.70
C PHE A 375 6.95 15.15 21.45
N ALA A 376 7.64 14.02 21.42
CA ALA A 376 8.45 13.61 20.28
C ALA A 376 7.59 13.50 19.01
N TYR A 377 6.42 12.88 19.12
CA TYR A 377 5.45 12.77 18.04
C TYR A 377 4.96 14.14 17.55
N ASP A 378 4.60 15.04 18.46
CA ASP A 378 4.12 16.38 18.12
C ASP A 378 5.20 17.20 17.38
N MET A 379 6.47 17.06 17.78
CA MET A 379 7.59 17.73 17.11
C MET A 379 7.83 17.17 15.71
N ALA A 380 7.77 15.84 15.55
CA ALA A 380 7.89 15.19 14.24
C ALA A 380 6.74 15.59 13.31
N LYS A 381 5.50 15.60 13.82
CA LYS A 381 4.31 16.02 13.06
C LYS A 381 4.45 17.48 12.61
N ARG A 382 4.85 18.38 13.51
CA ARG A 382 5.06 19.81 13.19
C ARG A 382 6.17 19.98 12.14
N LEU A 383 7.29 19.26 12.26
CA LEU A 383 8.34 19.30 11.28
C LEU A 383 7.87 18.80 9.91
N LYS A 384 7.13 17.70 9.87
CA LYS A 384 6.52 17.15 8.65
C LYS A 384 5.62 18.16 7.93
N GLU A 385 4.79 18.91 8.67
CA GLU A 385 3.90 19.93 8.10
C GLU A 385 4.66 21.10 7.44
N HIS A 386 5.91 21.33 7.84
CA HIS A 386 6.74 22.41 7.34
C HIS A 386 7.84 21.97 6.36
N CYS A 387 8.08 20.67 6.23
CA CYS A 387 9.09 20.16 5.31
C CYS A 387 8.65 20.33 3.85
N LEU A 388 9.58 20.86 3.05
CA LEU A 388 9.52 20.87 1.59
C LEU A 388 10.58 19.91 1.09
N ILE A 389 10.15 18.90 0.35
CA ILE A 389 11.05 18.02 -0.38
C ILE A 389 11.15 18.56 -1.78
N LEU A 390 12.36 18.88 -2.19
CA LEU A 390 12.66 19.43 -3.52
C LEU A 390 12.68 18.33 -4.56
#